data_9d361042f2964f2eee2d1f88b7178303
#
_entry.id   9d361042f2964f2eee2d1f88b7178303
#
_cell.length_a   1.000
_cell.length_b   1.000
_cell.length_c   1.000
_cell.angle_alpha   90.00
_cell.angle_beta   90.00
_cell.angle_gamma   90.00
#
_symmetry.space_group_name_H-M   'P 1'
#
loop_
_entity.id
_entity.type
_entity.pdbx_description
1 polymer ?
#
loop_
_entity_poly.entity_id
_entity_poly.type
_entity_poly.pdbx_seq_one_letter_code
_entity_poly.pdbx_strand_id
1 'polypeptide(L)'
;MSGEGAPPEGAPGPLVSAFRAARGRTAPQFTIPGHKGRIGEIEPELMGPLAADLPLHGGLDTPKLARGNLLESERMAARHFGADWCRFGVGGSTQANLALCLALGRPGDRVIVSRALHRSLFSGLVLSGLEPVWVPPSAHRTTGLPLGITPSALRRAVARAPDARAVILTDPGYLGTLSPISELARIAHGAGMALFVDQAWGAHFGFHPALPGHALALGADALVTSVHKTGLGHTQASLACARTGRLDLARLERGFDATHTTSPAGSVLASIEGSLTLMAARGEELLGRALELVREARRQLQEALGPVGLPDESQFPGPEGPLFDPLRLVVQLAPLGADGRAVEGEMLRRGVAVEYADRDLLAPVVTLADDRDTVGRLVREIVRAVSATGRGPARPARPPISWRVRPEVAMSPREAFFAGHERVAWQRAAGRVSAELVAPYPPGIPVLAPGERISEHHLRVLRAAARGGARIAYATDPFLSWLDVVSD
;
A
#
# COMPACT_ATOMS: atom_id res chain seq x y z
N MET A 1 41.97 -7.65 -0.45
CA MET A 1 40.52 -7.84 -0.29
C MET A 1 40.13 -8.86 -1.33
N SER A 2 39.98 -10.10 -0.89
CA SER A 2 39.65 -11.26 -1.69
C SER A 2 38.21 -11.11 -2.24
N GLY A 3 38.06 -11.19 -3.57
CA GLY A 3 36.77 -11.16 -4.24
C GLY A 3 35.98 -12.42 -3.86
N GLU A 4 35.04 -12.25 -2.93
CA GLU A 4 33.98 -13.23 -2.73
C GLU A 4 33.04 -13.13 -3.93
N GLY A 5 33.01 -14.18 -4.76
CA GLY A 5 32.10 -14.30 -5.89
C GLY A 5 30.64 -14.20 -5.40
N ALA A 6 29.78 -13.63 -6.21
CA ALA A 6 28.34 -13.60 -5.93
C ALA A 6 27.85 -15.01 -5.58
N PRO A 7 26.99 -15.18 -4.56
CA PRO A 7 26.47 -16.51 -4.21
C PRO A 7 25.71 -17.09 -5.42
N PRO A 8 25.69 -18.42 -5.56
CA PRO A 8 25.00 -19.06 -6.67
C PRO A 8 23.52 -18.67 -6.69
N GLU A 9 22.97 -18.53 -7.88
CA GLU A 9 21.57 -18.15 -8.10
C GLU A 9 20.64 -19.11 -7.35
N GLY A 10 19.75 -18.54 -6.49
CA GLY A 10 18.83 -19.32 -5.65
C GLY A 10 19.39 -19.79 -4.29
N ALA A 11 20.65 -19.50 -3.95
CA ALA A 11 21.15 -19.74 -2.60
C ALA A 11 20.45 -18.83 -1.57
N PRO A 12 20.17 -19.31 -0.34
CA PRO A 12 19.61 -18.48 0.70
C PRO A 12 20.58 -17.32 1.03
N GLY A 13 20.04 -16.13 1.22
CA GLY A 13 20.84 -14.99 1.63
C GLY A 13 21.38 -15.11 3.06
N PRO A 14 22.19 -14.15 3.50
CA PRO A 14 22.90 -14.24 4.79
C PRO A 14 21.94 -14.32 5.99
N LEU A 15 20.83 -13.58 5.98
CA LEU A 15 19.87 -13.57 7.08
C LEU A 15 19.08 -14.88 7.16
N VAL A 16 18.60 -15.42 6.03
CA VAL A 16 17.91 -16.73 5.99
C VAL A 16 18.85 -17.85 6.40
N SER A 17 20.13 -17.80 6.01
CA SER A 17 21.15 -18.78 6.41
C SER A 17 21.39 -18.73 7.92
N ALA A 18 21.55 -17.55 8.49
CA ALA A 18 21.71 -17.36 9.93
C ALA A 18 20.45 -17.79 10.71
N PHE A 19 19.26 -17.53 10.18
CA PHE A 19 17.99 -17.97 10.75
C PHE A 19 17.88 -19.50 10.79
N ARG A 20 18.25 -20.19 9.71
CA ARG A 20 18.29 -21.66 9.67
C ARG A 20 19.26 -22.24 10.70
N ALA A 21 20.45 -21.66 10.81
CA ALA A 21 21.46 -22.07 11.80
C ALA A 21 20.96 -21.86 13.24
N ALA A 22 20.30 -20.74 13.52
CA ALA A 22 19.74 -20.44 14.83
C ALA A 22 18.62 -21.42 15.21
N ARG A 23 17.73 -21.80 14.29
CA ARG A 23 16.70 -22.83 14.52
C ARG A 23 17.26 -24.22 14.79
N GLY A 24 18.44 -24.52 14.27
CA GLY A 24 19.12 -25.79 14.49
C GLY A 24 19.77 -25.93 15.90
N ARG A 25 19.80 -24.88 16.72
CA ARG A 25 20.39 -24.90 18.05
C ARG A 25 19.57 -25.72 19.03
N THR A 26 20.15 -26.70 19.68
CA THR A 26 19.51 -27.56 20.69
C THR A 26 19.71 -27.06 22.12
N ALA A 27 20.73 -26.23 22.36
CA ALA A 27 21.03 -25.68 23.66
C ALA A 27 20.01 -24.62 24.11
N PRO A 28 19.65 -24.56 25.41
CA PRO A 28 18.74 -23.52 25.92
C PRO A 28 19.26 -22.12 25.66
N GLN A 29 18.38 -21.24 25.20
CA GLN A 29 18.69 -19.84 24.95
C GLN A 29 18.16 -18.96 26.11
N PHE A 30 19.03 -18.14 26.68
CA PHE A 30 18.68 -17.22 27.78
C PHE A 30 18.52 -15.77 27.29
N THR A 31 17.94 -15.62 26.11
CA THR A 31 17.66 -14.33 25.47
C THR A 31 16.14 -14.09 25.40
N ILE A 32 15.72 -12.91 25.00
CA ILE A 32 14.35 -12.67 24.50
C ILE A 32 14.17 -13.38 23.15
N PRO A 33 12.95 -13.75 22.74
CA PRO A 33 11.67 -13.56 23.42
C PRO A 33 11.49 -14.51 24.62
N GLY A 34 10.63 -14.10 25.58
CA GLY A 34 10.46 -14.81 26.87
C GLY A 34 9.96 -16.23 26.76
N HIS A 35 9.23 -16.58 25.72
CA HIS A 35 8.72 -17.95 25.48
C HIS A 35 9.82 -18.96 25.13
N LYS A 36 11.01 -18.55 24.70
CA LYS A 36 12.16 -19.43 24.38
C LYS A 36 11.86 -20.51 23.33
N GLY A 37 10.78 -20.44 22.59
CA GLY A 37 10.26 -21.53 21.76
C GLY A 37 9.79 -22.76 22.58
N ARG A 38 9.60 -22.64 23.90
CA ARG A 38 9.31 -23.73 24.84
C ARG A 38 7.98 -23.49 25.53
N ILE A 39 6.89 -23.85 24.91
CA ILE A 39 5.56 -23.42 25.39
C ILE A 39 4.58 -24.60 25.34
N GLY A 40 4.74 -25.51 26.32
CA GLY A 40 3.76 -26.57 26.54
C GLY A 40 2.43 -26.10 27.14
N GLU A 41 2.30 -24.83 27.54
CA GLU A 41 1.14 -24.27 28.23
C GLU A 41 0.36 -23.24 27.39
N ILE A 42 0.80 -22.97 26.15
CA ILE A 42 0.11 -22.07 25.21
C ILE A 42 -0.75 -22.89 24.25
N GLU A 43 -1.79 -22.27 23.74
CA GLU A 43 -2.70 -22.84 22.73
C GLU A 43 -1.91 -23.47 21.58
N PRO A 44 -2.20 -24.71 21.20
CA PRO A 44 -1.44 -25.46 20.18
C PRO A 44 -1.28 -24.72 18.85
N GLU A 45 -2.29 -23.91 18.48
CA GLU A 45 -2.30 -23.11 17.26
C GLU A 45 -1.19 -22.04 17.22
N LEU A 46 -0.70 -21.59 18.39
CA LEU A 46 0.36 -20.59 18.51
C LEU A 46 1.76 -21.21 18.52
N MET A 47 1.88 -22.52 18.66
CA MET A 47 3.18 -23.20 18.76
C MET A 47 4.04 -23.01 17.50
N GLY A 48 3.43 -23.11 16.31
CA GLY A 48 4.15 -22.94 15.05
C GLY A 48 4.74 -21.55 14.86
N PRO A 49 3.95 -20.47 14.98
CA PRO A 49 4.44 -19.09 14.93
C PRO A 49 5.52 -18.78 15.96
N LEU A 50 5.34 -19.22 17.21
CA LEU A 50 6.29 -18.96 18.30
C LEU A 50 7.61 -19.74 18.16
N ALA A 51 7.57 -20.95 17.63
CA ALA A 51 8.78 -21.72 17.29
C ALA A 51 9.62 -21.06 16.19
N ALA A 52 9.01 -20.23 15.37
CA ALA A 52 9.69 -19.45 14.33
C ALA A 52 10.12 -18.06 14.80
N ASP A 53 9.68 -17.61 15.98
CA ASP A 53 10.04 -16.30 16.53
C ASP A 53 11.39 -16.35 17.23
N LEU A 54 12.44 -16.12 16.47
CA LEU A 54 13.82 -16.13 16.93
C LEU A 54 14.31 -14.71 17.25
N PRO A 55 15.08 -14.56 18.34
CA PRO A 55 15.72 -13.28 18.65
C PRO A 55 16.80 -12.96 17.62
N LEU A 56 17.03 -11.69 17.37
CA LEU A 56 18.16 -11.24 16.56
C LEU A 56 19.50 -11.40 17.30
N HIS A 57 19.49 -11.55 18.62
CA HIS A 57 20.70 -11.84 19.42
C HIS A 57 21.29 -13.21 19.11
N GLY A 58 22.58 -13.34 19.27
CA GLY A 58 23.28 -14.62 19.08
C GLY A 58 23.60 -14.95 17.61
N GLY A 59 23.86 -13.95 16.78
CA GLY A 59 24.37 -14.10 15.41
C GLY A 59 23.39 -13.77 14.29
N LEU A 60 22.16 -13.36 14.62
CA LEU A 60 21.20 -12.87 13.62
C LEU A 60 21.33 -11.37 13.34
N ASP A 61 21.98 -10.60 14.23
CA ASP A 61 22.16 -9.15 14.14
C ASP A 61 20.96 -8.35 14.64
N THR A 62 21.18 -7.08 14.99
CA THR A 62 20.14 -6.14 15.38
C THR A 62 20.21 -4.87 14.52
N PRO A 63 19.08 -4.18 14.29
CA PRO A 63 19.07 -2.92 13.54
C PRO A 63 20.03 -1.87 14.12
N LYS A 64 20.23 -1.86 15.44
CA LYS A 64 21.12 -0.92 16.13
C LYS A 64 22.60 -1.20 15.91
N LEU A 65 22.98 -2.47 15.75
CA LEU A 65 24.35 -2.89 15.56
C LEU A 65 24.72 -2.98 14.08
N ALA A 66 23.74 -3.25 13.22
CA ALA A 66 23.74 -3.20 11.74
C ALA A 66 25.10 -3.50 11.08
N ARG A 67 25.79 -4.56 11.54
CA ARG A 67 27.15 -4.90 11.08
C ARG A 67 27.29 -6.33 10.58
N GLY A 68 26.19 -7.06 10.47
CA GLY A 68 26.21 -8.46 10.12
C GLY A 68 25.20 -8.80 9.03
N ASN A 69 24.50 -9.90 9.22
CA ASN A 69 23.62 -10.51 8.24
C ASN A 69 22.48 -9.59 7.78
N LEU A 70 21.88 -8.80 8.69
CA LEU A 70 20.80 -7.89 8.33
C LEU A 70 21.29 -6.79 7.38
N LEU A 71 22.40 -6.14 7.70
CA LEU A 71 22.97 -5.10 6.84
C LEU A 71 23.36 -5.64 5.47
N GLU A 72 23.87 -6.86 5.41
CA GLU A 72 24.23 -7.49 4.14
C GLU A 72 22.99 -7.83 3.31
N SER A 73 21.93 -8.35 3.93
CA SER A 73 20.63 -8.58 3.28
C SER A 73 20.03 -7.29 2.73
N GLU A 74 20.08 -6.21 3.50
CA GLU A 74 19.61 -4.88 3.07
C GLU A 74 20.45 -4.32 1.91
N ARG A 75 21.77 -4.56 1.89
CA ARG A 75 22.64 -4.23 0.76
C ARG A 75 22.33 -5.04 -0.49
N MET A 76 22.00 -6.33 -0.34
CA MET A 76 21.57 -7.17 -1.46
C MET A 76 20.26 -6.63 -2.06
N ALA A 77 19.29 -6.30 -1.22
CA ALA A 77 18.05 -5.66 -1.68
C ALA A 77 18.32 -4.30 -2.34
N ALA A 78 19.19 -3.46 -1.76
CA ALA A 78 19.57 -2.18 -2.36
C ALA A 78 20.14 -2.36 -3.78
N ARG A 79 21.03 -3.34 -3.99
CA ARG A 79 21.55 -3.65 -5.32
C ARG A 79 20.44 -4.05 -6.30
N HIS A 80 19.49 -4.87 -5.87
CA HIS A 80 18.37 -5.30 -6.73
C HIS A 80 17.51 -4.11 -7.17
N PHE A 81 17.21 -3.19 -6.25
CA PHE A 81 16.42 -2.00 -6.55
C PHE A 81 17.24 -0.83 -7.12
N GLY A 82 18.55 -0.97 -7.34
CA GLY A 82 19.42 0.13 -7.78
C GLY A 82 19.35 1.32 -6.82
N ALA A 83 19.30 1.03 -5.52
CA ALA A 83 19.21 2.00 -4.43
C ALA A 83 20.56 2.16 -3.72
N ASP A 84 20.80 3.35 -3.14
CA ASP A 84 21.97 3.62 -2.28
C ASP A 84 21.70 3.29 -0.82
N TRP A 85 20.42 3.19 -0.46
CA TRP A 85 19.94 2.89 0.89
C TRP A 85 18.72 1.96 0.82
N CYS A 86 18.70 0.94 1.68
CA CYS A 86 17.56 0.05 1.87
C CYS A 86 17.47 -0.36 3.33
N ARG A 87 16.25 -0.46 3.87
CA ARG A 87 15.96 -0.97 5.21
C ARG A 87 14.76 -1.90 5.20
N PHE A 88 14.87 -2.98 5.96
CA PHE A 88 13.79 -3.94 6.19
C PHE A 88 12.95 -3.51 7.38
N GLY A 89 11.63 -3.44 7.20
CA GLY A 89 10.69 -3.02 8.22
C GLY A 89 9.77 -4.14 8.67
N VAL A 90 9.49 -4.18 9.97
CA VAL A 90 8.53 -5.11 10.61
C VAL A 90 7.24 -4.44 11.05
N GLY A 91 7.07 -3.17 10.74
CA GLY A 91 5.85 -2.39 10.99
C GLY A 91 5.01 -2.12 9.74
N GLY A 92 5.25 -2.90 8.68
CA GLY A 92 4.62 -2.72 7.38
C GLY A 92 5.06 -1.43 6.68
N SER A 93 4.53 -1.19 5.48
CA SER A 93 4.72 0.10 4.79
C SER A 93 4.23 1.29 5.62
N THR A 94 3.39 1.07 6.62
CA THR A 94 2.97 2.14 7.56
C THR A 94 4.18 2.76 8.23
N GLN A 95 5.01 1.96 8.89
CA GLN A 95 6.21 2.43 9.57
C GLN A 95 7.21 3.07 8.59
N ALA A 96 7.43 2.44 7.44
CA ALA A 96 8.35 2.94 6.42
C ALA A 96 7.88 4.29 5.83
N ASN A 97 6.58 4.48 5.60
CA ASN A 97 6.00 5.75 5.17
C ASN A 97 6.19 6.87 6.21
N LEU A 98 6.04 6.56 7.51
CA LEU A 98 6.33 7.51 8.58
C LEU A 98 7.80 7.94 8.57
N ALA A 99 8.71 6.97 8.44
CA ALA A 99 10.15 7.20 8.38
C ALA A 99 10.54 8.14 7.23
N LEU A 100 10.02 7.87 6.04
CA LEU A 100 10.30 8.69 4.86
C LEU A 100 9.71 10.10 5.00
N CYS A 101 8.49 10.26 5.50
CA CYS A 101 7.92 11.59 5.72
C CYS A 101 8.78 12.43 6.69
N LEU A 102 9.32 11.83 7.76
CA LEU A 102 10.25 12.51 8.68
C LEU A 102 11.55 12.95 7.99
N ALA A 103 11.96 12.29 6.91
CA ALA A 103 13.18 12.59 6.19
C ALA A 103 13.02 13.65 5.10
N LEU A 104 11.81 13.86 4.55
CA LEU A 104 11.58 14.69 3.37
C LEU A 104 11.73 16.19 3.61
N GLY A 105 11.52 16.68 4.82
CA GLY A 105 11.56 18.12 5.10
C GLY A 105 11.61 18.43 6.59
N ARG A 106 11.41 19.71 6.92
CA ARG A 106 11.24 20.21 8.29
C ARG A 106 9.78 20.56 8.51
N PRO A 107 9.31 20.69 9.76
CA PRO A 107 7.98 21.23 10.03
C PRO A 107 7.79 22.60 9.31
N GLY A 108 6.66 22.75 8.62
CA GLY A 108 6.35 23.91 7.78
C GLY A 108 6.82 23.80 6.32
N ASP A 109 7.71 22.85 5.97
CA ASP A 109 8.06 22.64 4.57
C ASP A 109 6.88 22.05 3.79
N ARG A 110 6.63 22.58 2.57
CA ARG A 110 5.53 22.12 1.71
C ARG A 110 5.92 20.88 0.93
N VAL A 111 4.93 20.00 0.73
CA VAL A 111 5.03 18.81 -0.13
C VAL A 111 3.79 18.69 -1.01
N ILE A 112 3.97 18.27 -2.26
CA ILE A 112 2.86 17.98 -3.17
C ILE A 112 2.43 16.54 -2.91
N VAL A 113 1.15 16.32 -2.59
CA VAL A 113 0.66 15.01 -2.15
C VAL A 113 -0.58 14.59 -2.94
N SER A 114 -0.59 13.36 -3.43
CA SER A 114 -1.82 12.75 -3.98
C SER A 114 -2.89 12.65 -2.89
N ARG A 115 -4.12 13.07 -3.20
CA ARG A 115 -5.23 12.85 -2.27
C ARG A 115 -5.62 11.37 -2.16
N ALA A 116 -5.34 10.57 -3.17
CA ALA A 116 -5.48 9.12 -3.15
C ALA A 116 -4.25 8.50 -2.46
N LEU A 117 -4.17 8.62 -1.15
CA LEU A 117 -3.06 8.15 -0.33
C LEU A 117 -3.52 7.17 0.75
N HIS A 118 -2.59 6.36 1.23
CA HIS A 118 -2.83 5.52 2.41
C HIS A 118 -2.76 6.36 3.70
N ARG A 119 -3.56 5.99 4.72
CA ARG A 119 -3.60 6.66 6.02
C ARG A 119 -2.22 6.90 6.64
N SER A 120 -1.26 6.00 6.45
CA SER A 120 0.09 6.14 7.00
C SER A 120 0.83 7.38 6.49
N LEU A 121 0.64 7.73 5.22
CA LEU A 121 1.21 8.97 4.68
C LEU A 121 0.59 10.21 5.34
N PHE A 122 -0.72 10.16 5.61
CA PHE A 122 -1.37 11.23 6.37
C PHE A 122 -0.80 11.34 7.78
N SER A 123 -0.65 10.21 8.49
CA SER A 123 0.02 10.19 9.80
C SER A 123 1.47 10.70 9.71
N GLY A 124 2.15 10.37 8.62
CA GLY A 124 3.48 10.89 8.33
C GLY A 124 3.54 12.41 8.20
N LEU A 125 2.54 13.03 7.55
CA LEU A 125 2.43 14.50 7.47
C LEU A 125 2.21 15.13 8.86
N VAL A 126 1.36 14.53 9.68
CA VAL A 126 1.14 14.99 11.07
C VAL A 126 2.43 14.92 11.88
N LEU A 127 3.14 13.78 11.86
CA LEU A 127 4.35 13.58 12.65
C LEU A 127 5.50 14.43 12.18
N SER A 128 5.70 14.55 10.87
CA SER A 128 6.78 15.37 10.29
C SER A 128 6.49 16.87 10.33
N GLY A 129 5.22 17.28 10.42
CA GLY A 129 4.80 18.67 10.29
C GLY A 129 4.91 19.23 8.87
N LEU A 130 5.00 18.36 7.86
CA LEU A 130 4.97 18.77 6.46
C LEU A 130 3.58 19.29 6.07
N GLU A 131 3.54 20.33 5.24
CA GLU A 131 2.30 20.94 4.76
C GLU A 131 1.91 20.43 3.37
N PRO A 132 0.78 19.71 3.25
CA PRO A 132 0.39 19.13 1.99
C PRO A 132 -0.24 20.13 1.02
N VAL A 133 0.24 20.12 -0.22
CA VAL A 133 -0.43 20.70 -1.38
C VAL A 133 -1.12 19.59 -2.14
N TRP A 134 -2.41 19.46 -1.96
CA TRP A 134 -3.18 18.34 -2.46
C TRP A 134 -3.32 18.32 -3.98
N VAL A 135 -3.05 17.15 -4.58
CA VAL A 135 -3.45 16.82 -5.96
C VAL A 135 -4.73 16.00 -5.86
N PRO A 136 -5.85 16.50 -6.39
CA PRO A 136 -7.13 15.80 -6.30
C PRO A 136 -7.09 14.50 -7.11
N PRO A 137 -7.83 13.46 -6.69
CA PRO A 137 -7.96 12.24 -7.44
C PRO A 137 -8.71 12.48 -8.76
N SER A 138 -8.45 11.62 -9.73
CA SER A 138 -9.21 11.51 -10.97
C SER A 138 -9.71 10.08 -11.14
N ALA A 139 -10.60 9.87 -12.11
CA ALA A 139 -11.15 8.55 -12.38
C ALA A 139 -11.16 8.24 -13.87
N HIS A 140 -10.99 6.97 -14.17
CA HIS A 140 -11.13 6.46 -15.53
C HIS A 140 -12.59 6.59 -16.00
N ARG A 141 -12.80 7.11 -17.21
CA ARG A 141 -14.15 7.50 -17.68
C ARG A 141 -15.09 6.30 -17.80
N THR A 142 -14.60 5.18 -18.29
CA THR A 142 -15.40 3.99 -18.58
C THR A 142 -15.54 3.09 -17.35
N THR A 143 -14.42 2.82 -16.65
CA THR A 143 -14.41 1.87 -15.54
C THR A 143 -14.75 2.51 -14.19
N GLY A 144 -14.66 3.84 -14.08
CA GLY A 144 -14.84 4.55 -12.80
C GLY A 144 -13.72 4.35 -11.79
N LEU A 145 -12.68 3.57 -12.12
CA LEU A 145 -11.57 3.30 -11.22
C LEU A 145 -10.76 4.57 -10.92
N PRO A 146 -10.23 4.72 -9.70
CA PRO A 146 -9.35 5.83 -9.37
C PRO A 146 -8.08 5.75 -10.20
N LEU A 147 -7.66 6.87 -10.78
CA LEU A 147 -6.40 6.99 -11.50
C LEU A 147 -5.33 7.58 -10.60
N GLY A 148 -4.07 7.29 -10.90
CA GLY A 148 -2.92 7.96 -10.32
C GLY A 148 -2.84 9.44 -10.71
N ILE A 149 -1.77 10.12 -10.28
CA ILE A 149 -1.51 11.52 -10.65
C ILE A 149 -1.18 11.60 -12.14
N THR A 150 -1.82 12.54 -12.84
CA THR A 150 -1.47 12.84 -14.23
C THR A 150 -0.37 13.89 -14.31
N PRO A 151 0.48 13.88 -15.35
CA PRO A 151 1.53 14.89 -15.56
C PRO A 151 0.99 16.33 -15.54
N SER A 152 -0.17 16.57 -16.16
CA SER A 152 -0.81 17.89 -16.15
C SER A 152 -1.26 18.33 -14.77
N ALA A 153 -1.76 17.41 -13.94
CA ALA A 153 -2.15 17.71 -12.56
C ALA A 153 -0.90 18.03 -11.70
N LEU A 154 0.19 17.29 -11.89
CA LEU A 154 1.45 17.57 -11.18
C LEU A 154 2.04 18.93 -11.59
N ARG A 155 2.10 19.26 -12.89
CA ARG A 155 2.57 20.60 -13.35
C ARG A 155 1.79 21.73 -12.72
N ARG A 156 0.45 21.61 -12.63
CA ARG A 156 -0.39 22.62 -11.94
C ARG A 156 -0.09 22.70 -10.43
N ALA A 157 0.21 21.59 -9.80
CA ALA A 157 0.58 21.59 -8.37
C ALA A 157 1.95 22.21 -8.15
N VAL A 158 2.95 21.89 -8.97
CA VAL A 158 4.28 22.52 -8.96
C VAL A 158 4.17 24.05 -9.14
N ALA A 159 3.36 24.50 -10.10
CA ALA A 159 3.16 25.95 -10.29
C ALA A 159 2.55 26.65 -9.06
N ARG A 160 1.73 25.96 -8.26
CA ARG A 160 1.14 26.50 -7.02
C ARG A 160 2.10 26.43 -5.81
N ALA A 161 3.07 25.53 -5.85
CA ALA A 161 4.00 25.28 -4.77
C ALA A 161 5.41 25.03 -5.33
N PRO A 162 6.05 26.04 -5.94
CA PRO A 162 7.39 25.91 -6.51
C PRO A 162 8.47 25.68 -5.45
N ASP A 163 8.18 25.97 -4.19
CA ASP A 163 9.01 25.78 -3.01
C ASP A 163 8.85 24.41 -2.34
N ALA A 164 7.97 23.56 -2.85
CA ALA A 164 7.75 22.23 -2.27
C ALA A 164 9.02 21.37 -2.35
N ARG A 165 9.27 20.58 -1.29
CA ARG A 165 10.46 19.73 -1.16
C ARG A 165 10.34 18.42 -1.93
N ALA A 166 9.14 17.87 -2.01
CA ALA A 166 8.91 16.58 -2.61
C ALA A 166 7.51 16.44 -3.18
N VAL A 167 7.35 15.44 -4.05
CA VAL A 167 6.08 14.91 -4.51
C VAL A 167 5.89 13.54 -3.86
N ILE A 168 4.73 13.30 -3.25
CA ILE A 168 4.37 12.04 -2.59
C ILE A 168 3.14 11.45 -3.28
N LEU A 169 3.20 10.20 -3.70
CA LEU A 169 2.07 9.50 -4.30
C LEU A 169 2.06 8.01 -3.96
N THR A 170 0.90 7.38 -4.11
CA THR A 170 0.73 5.92 -4.00
C THR A 170 0.60 5.32 -5.39
N ASP A 171 1.46 4.35 -5.74
CA ASP A 171 1.49 3.67 -7.02
C ASP A 171 2.05 2.25 -6.88
N PRO A 172 1.32 1.19 -7.23
CA PRO A 172 -0.04 1.22 -7.80
C PRO A 172 -1.10 1.68 -6.81
N GLY A 173 -2.21 2.19 -7.35
CA GLY A 173 -3.43 2.41 -6.59
C GLY A 173 -4.02 1.08 -6.10
N TYR A 174 -4.91 1.13 -5.10
CA TYR A 174 -5.49 -0.07 -4.47
C TYR A 174 -6.16 -1.04 -5.46
N LEU A 175 -6.73 -0.53 -6.54
CA LEU A 175 -7.39 -1.31 -7.60
C LEU A 175 -6.50 -1.55 -8.84
N GLY A 176 -5.20 -1.33 -8.74
CA GLY A 176 -4.22 -1.68 -9.75
C GLY A 176 -3.94 -0.62 -10.82
N THR A 177 -4.54 0.56 -10.73
CA THR A 177 -4.21 1.67 -11.64
C THR A 177 -2.86 2.28 -11.32
N LEU A 178 -2.13 2.71 -12.34
CA LEU A 178 -0.77 3.23 -12.26
C LEU A 178 -0.69 4.70 -12.67
N SER A 179 0.40 5.33 -12.27
CA SER A 179 0.82 6.66 -12.72
C SER A 179 2.00 6.54 -13.70
N PRO A 180 2.20 7.47 -14.63
CA PRO A 180 3.38 7.50 -15.50
C PRO A 180 4.60 8.02 -14.72
N ILE A 181 5.18 7.18 -13.88
CA ILE A 181 6.21 7.54 -12.88
C ILE A 181 7.40 8.24 -13.51
N SER A 182 7.91 7.76 -14.66
CA SER A 182 9.07 8.39 -15.33
C SER A 182 8.79 9.84 -15.73
N GLU A 183 7.59 10.14 -16.24
CA GLU A 183 7.22 11.51 -16.56
C GLU A 183 7.01 12.37 -15.31
N LEU A 184 6.41 11.82 -14.27
CA LEU A 184 6.22 12.51 -12.98
C LEU A 184 7.57 12.81 -12.32
N ALA A 185 8.52 11.86 -12.35
CA ALA A 185 9.87 12.06 -11.86
C ALA A 185 10.57 13.22 -12.58
N ARG A 186 10.49 13.24 -13.92
CA ARG A 186 11.10 14.32 -14.73
C ARG A 186 10.49 15.69 -14.41
N ILE A 187 9.17 15.76 -14.15
CA ILE A 187 8.52 17.02 -13.74
C ILE A 187 8.97 17.45 -12.33
N ALA A 188 8.98 16.52 -11.37
CA ALA A 188 9.42 16.79 -10.00
C ALA A 188 10.89 17.24 -9.97
N HIS A 189 11.77 16.52 -10.65
CA HIS A 189 13.20 16.83 -10.73
C HIS A 189 13.47 18.16 -11.42
N GLY A 190 12.73 18.48 -12.49
CA GLY A 190 12.81 19.78 -13.16
C GLY A 190 12.45 20.96 -12.26
N ALA A 191 11.73 20.71 -11.18
CA ALA A 191 11.39 21.70 -10.14
C ALA A 191 12.27 21.57 -8.88
N GLY A 192 13.32 20.72 -8.90
CA GLY A 192 14.20 20.50 -7.75
C GLY A 192 13.60 19.65 -6.63
N MET A 193 12.45 18.99 -6.86
CA MET A 193 11.72 18.19 -5.88
C MET A 193 12.11 16.72 -5.96
N ALA A 194 12.16 16.02 -4.83
CA ALA A 194 12.25 14.57 -4.79
C ALA A 194 10.89 13.92 -5.12
N LEU A 195 10.91 12.71 -5.70
CA LEU A 195 9.72 11.89 -5.90
C LEU A 195 9.74 10.69 -4.96
N PHE A 196 8.79 10.65 -4.02
CA PHE A 196 8.54 9.51 -3.15
C PHE A 196 7.29 8.75 -3.58
N VAL A 197 7.41 7.43 -3.73
CA VAL A 197 6.32 6.53 -4.15
C VAL A 197 6.03 5.50 -3.05
N ASP A 198 4.83 5.55 -2.50
CA ASP A 198 4.28 4.45 -1.71
C ASP A 198 3.82 3.34 -2.67
N GLN A 199 4.70 2.38 -2.88
CA GLN A 199 4.52 1.22 -3.77
C GLN A 199 4.06 -0.01 -2.98
N ALA A 200 3.25 0.17 -1.93
CA ALA A 200 2.87 -0.92 -1.03
C ALA A 200 2.21 -2.12 -1.74
N TRP A 201 1.54 -1.92 -2.86
CA TRP A 201 0.91 -2.97 -3.67
C TRP A 201 1.76 -3.44 -4.85
N GLY A 202 3.00 -2.99 -4.98
CA GLY A 202 3.87 -3.27 -6.13
C GLY A 202 5.14 -4.04 -5.76
N ALA A 203 5.14 -4.92 -4.75
CA ALA A 203 6.34 -5.70 -4.38
C ALA A 203 6.80 -6.66 -5.50
N HIS A 204 5.94 -7.01 -6.43
CA HIS A 204 6.20 -7.86 -7.60
C HIS A 204 6.74 -7.10 -8.82
N PHE A 205 6.76 -5.76 -8.78
CA PHE A 205 7.24 -4.95 -9.90
C PHE A 205 8.75 -5.09 -10.09
N GLY A 206 9.17 -5.17 -11.36
CA GLY A 206 10.57 -5.34 -11.74
C GLY A 206 11.08 -6.79 -11.74
N PHE A 207 10.25 -7.77 -11.39
CA PHE A 207 10.62 -9.19 -11.37
C PHE A 207 10.09 -10.01 -12.56
N HIS A 208 9.39 -9.39 -13.51
CA HIS A 208 8.92 -10.02 -14.73
C HIS A 208 8.77 -8.98 -15.84
N PRO A 209 9.18 -9.28 -17.11
CA PRO A 209 9.19 -8.29 -18.20
C PRO A 209 7.80 -7.79 -18.60
N ALA A 210 6.73 -8.55 -18.39
CA ALA A 210 5.35 -8.12 -18.64
C ALA A 210 4.75 -7.30 -17.48
N LEU A 211 5.49 -7.10 -16.38
CA LEU A 211 5.07 -6.26 -15.26
C LEU A 211 5.76 -4.89 -15.33
N PRO A 212 5.18 -3.85 -14.71
CA PRO A 212 5.85 -2.56 -14.60
C PRO A 212 7.20 -2.67 -13.89
N GLY A 213 8.13 -1.77 -14.22
CA GLY A 213 9.32 -1.55 -13.41
C GLY A 213 8.95 -1.00 -12.03
N HIS A 214 9.79 -1.27 -11.02
CA HIS A 214 9.62 -0.64 -9.71
C HIS A 214 9.91 0.87 -9.79
N ALA A 215 9.35 1.65 -8.86
CA ALA A 215 9.38 3.11 -8.92
C ALA A 215 10.79 3.71 -9.02
N LEU A 216 11.81 3.14 -8.36
CA LEU A 216 13.19 3.62 -8.50
C LEU A 216 13.72 3.40 -9.93
N ALA A 217 13.43 2.27 -10.57
CA ALA A 217 13.83 2.04 -11.97
C ALA A 217 13.18 3.07 -12.91
N LEU A 218 11.99 3.53 -12.56
CA LEU A 218 11.24 4.54 -13.31
C LEU A 218 11.60 6.00 -12.91
N GLY A 219 12.62 6.17 -12.06
CA GLY A 219 13.17 7.49 -11.75
C GLY A 219 12.71 8.12 -10.43
N ALA A 220 11.93 7.43 -9.60
CA ALA A 220 11.66 7.91 -8.24
C ALA A 220 12.94 7.97 -7.39
N ASP A 221 12.96 8.84 -6.37
CA ASP A 221 14.06 8.99 -5.44
C ASP A 221 13.93 8.08 -4.22
N ALA A 222 12.70 7.72 -3.85
CA ALA A 222 12.42 6.75 -2.80
C ALA A 222 11.16 5.94 -3.11
N LEU A 223 11.16 4.69 -2.64
CA LEU A 223 9.98 3.82 -2.61
C LEU A 223 9.84 3.12 -1.26
N VAL A 224 8.58 2.80 -0.93
CA VAL A 224 8.22 1.87 0.14
C VAL A 224 7.38 0.76 -0.48
N THR A 225 7.62 -0.50 -0.11
CA THR A 225 6.77 -1.61 -0.55
C THR A 225 6.44 -2.59 0.56
N SER A 226 5.24 -3.19 0.50
CA SER A 226 4.80 -4.25 1.41
C SER A 226 5.09 -5.61 0.79
N VAL A 227 6.13 -6.27 1.27
CA VAL A 227 6.51 -7.61 0.77
C VAL A 227 5.44 -8.66 1.09
N HIS A 228 4.60 -8.40 2.10
CA HIS A 228 3.52 -9.29 2.52
C HIS A 228 2.23 -9.21 1.68
N LYS A 229 2.10 -8.24 0.76
CA LYS A 229 0.87 -8.09 -0.06
C LYS A 229 0.93 -8.87 -1.35
N THR A 230 1.97 -8.65 -2.13
CA THR A 230 2.14 -9.26 -3.47
C THR A 230 3.45 -10.06 -3.61
N GLY A 231 4.31 -10.03 -2.58
CA GLY A 231 5.39 -10.98 -2.37
C GLY A 231 4.99 -12.06 -1.35
N LEU A 232 5.97 -12.80 -0.83
CA LEU A 232 5.78 -13.93 0.12
C LEU A 232 6.30 -13.62 1.53
N GLY A 233 6.33 -12.35 1.92
CA GLY A 233 6.71 -11.96 3.27
C GLY A 233 5.63 -12.26 4.31
N HIS A 234 6.03 -12.44 5.58
CA HIS A 234 5.10 -12.45 6.69
C HIS A 234 4.33 -11.13 6.77
N THR A 235 3.12 -11.15 7.31
CA THR A 235 2.36 -9.92 7.59
C THR A 235 3.25 -8.90 8.31
N GLN A 236 3.16 -7.63 7.89
CA GLN A 236 4.02 -6.50 8.30
C GLN A 236 5.42 -6.48 7.64
N ALA A 237 5.84 -7.49 6.89
CA ALA A 237 7.09 -7.43 6.13
C ALA A 237 7.04 -6.31 5.08
N SER A 238 7.99 -5.38 5.16
CA SER A 238 8.11 -4.24 4.25
C SER A 238 9.56 -3.87 4.02
N LEU A 239 9.82 -3.11 2.98
CA LEU A 239 11.11 -2.47 2.76
C LEU A 239 10.94 -1.02 2.29
N ALA A 240 11.94 -0.20 2.60
CA ALA A 240 12.10 1.14 2.08
C ALA A 240 13.43 1.24 1.37
N CYS A 241 13.43 1.80 0.17
CA CYS A 241 14.65 2.03 -0.63
C CYS A 241 14.71 3.48 -1.08
N ALA A 242 15.93 4.03 -1.15
CA ALA A 242 16.14 5.39 -1.60
C ALA A 242 17.47 5.55 -2.37
N ARG A 243 17.53 6.59 -3.21
CA ARG A 243 18.72 7.06 -3.89
C ARG A 243 19.21 8.34 -3.27
N THR A 244 20.53 8.54 -3.30
CA THR A 244 21.17 9.82 -3.00
C THR A 244 20.87 10.89 -4.06
N GLY A 245 21.27 12.10 -3.80
CA GLY A 245 21.17 13.22 -4.74
C GLY A 245 20.10 14.23 -4.35
N ARG A 246 18.85 13.80 -4.10
CA ARG A 246 17.75 14.67 -3.62
C ARG A 246 17.33 14.38 -2.20
N LEU A 247 17.75 13.25 -1.65
CA LEU A 247 17.42 12.82 -0.29
C LEU A 247 18.68 12.74 0.57
N ASP A 248 18.56 13.19 1.82
CA ASP A 248 19.61 13.07 2.83
C ASP A 248 19.50 11.69 3.51
N LEU A 249 20.44 10.79 3.19
CA LEU A 249 20.47 9.43 3.75
C LEU A 249 20.60 9.42 5.27
N ALA A 250 21.31 10.39 5.87
CA ALA A 250 21.41 10.46 7.31
C ALA A 250 20.06 10.82 7.97
N ARG A 251 19.24 11.62 7.29
CA ARG A 251 17.85 11.87 7.74
C ARG A 251 16.96 10.67 7.54
N LEU A 252 17.10 9.93 6.43
CA LEU A 252 16.38 8.67 6.21
C LEU A 252 16.68 7.68 7.32
N GLU A 253 17.96 7.50 7.66
CA GLU A 253 18.37 6.61 8.74
C GLU A 253 17.76 7.03 10.09
N ARG A 254 17.86 8.31 10.46
CA ARG A 254 17.24 8.83 11.69
C ARG A 254 15.72 8.70 11.69
N GLY A 255 15.05 8.93 10.56
CA GLY A 255 13.60 8.74 10.43
C GLY A 255 13.19 7.29 10.60
N PHE A 256 13.97 6.38 10.03
CA PHE A 256 13.75 4.95 10.17
C PHE A 256 13.96 4.49 11.62
N ASP A 257 15.07 4.88 12.25
CA ASP A 257 15.36 4.54 13.66
C ASP A 257 14.29 5.08 14.62
N ALA A 258 13.78 6.29 14.37
CA ALA A 258 12.77 6.91 15.20
C ALA A 258 11.39 6.20 15.13
N THR A 259 11.12 5.46 14.08
CA THR A 259 9.83 4.79 13.85
C THR A 259 9.90 3.27 13.97
N HIS A 260 11.11 2.69 13.96
CA HIS A 260 11.30 1.25 14.01
C HIS A 260 11.32 0.72 15.45
N THR A 261 10.86 -0.50 15.66
CA THR A 261 10.99 -1.19 16.94
C THR A 261 12.45 -1.55 17.23
N THR A 262 12.82 -1.57 18.51
CA THR A 262 14.15 -2.04 18.95
C THR A 262 14.26 -3.55 19.07
N SER A 263 13.13 -4.27 18.92
CA SER A 263 13.02 -5.73 19.01
C SER A 263 12.23 -6.30 17.83
N PRO A 264 12.75 -6.15 16.58
CA PRO A 264 12.05 -6.68 15.42
C PRO A 264 12.02 -8.20 15.41
N ALA A 265 10.92 -8.80 14.93
CA ALA A 265 10.80 -10.24 14.76
C ALA A 265 11.75 -10.72 13.66
N GLY A 266 12.67 -11.63 14.01
CA GLY A 266 13.65 -12.17 13.07
C GLY A 266 13.03 -12.95 11.92
N SER A 267 11.90 -13.64 12.17
CA SER A 267 11.13 -14.35 11.14
C SER A 267 10.56 -13.41 10.07
N VAL A 268 10.08 -12.23 10.47
CA VAL A 268 9.58 -11.20 9.54
C VAL A 268 10.71 -10.68 8.66
N LEU A 269 11.87 -10.34 9.26
CA LEU A 269 13.04 -9.88 8.51
C LEU A 269 13.56 -10.94 7.54
N ALA A 270 13.71 -12.19 8.00
CA ALA A 270 14.15 -13.31 7.14
C ALA A 270 13.16 -13.57 5.99
N SER A 271 11.85 -13.37 6.20
CA SER A 271 10.83 -13.54 5.17
C SER A 271 10.94 -12.46 4.06
N ILE A 272 11.41 -11.26 4.38
CA ILE A 272 11.69 -10.22 3.37
C ILE A 272 12.81 -10.70 2.44
N GLU A 273 13.96 -11.08 3.00
CA GLU A 273 15.09 -11.58 2.22
C GLU A 273 14.69 -12.80 1.39
N GLY A 274 14.03 -13.79 2.03
CA GLY A 274 13.62 -15.01 1.35
C GLY A 274 12.67 -14.77 0.18
N SER A 275 11.71 -13.83 0.34
CA SER A 275 10.81 -13.43 -0.74
C SER A 275 11.55 -12.75 -1.89
N LEU A 276 12.45 -11.81 -1.59
CA LEU A 276 13.23 -11.11 -2.62
C LEU A 276 14.17 -12.05 -3.37
N THR A 277 14.86 -12.95 -2.65
CA THR A 277 15.75 -13.95 -3.24
C THR A 277 14.99 -14.89 -4.17
N LEU A 278 13.80 -15.34 -3.76
CA LEU A 278 12.95 -16.19 -4.60
C LEU A 278 12.49 -15.45 -5.84
N MET A 279 12.01 -14.20 -5.69
CA MET A 279 11.57 -13.40 -6.84
C MET A 279 12.72 -13.06 -7.77
N ALA A 280 13.92 -12.79 -7.27
CA ALA A 280 15.10 -12.56 -8.11
C ALA A 280 15.49 -13.82 -8.91
N ALA A 281 15.42 -15.01 -8.29
CA ALA A 281 15.81 -16.25 -8.94
C ALA A 281 14.73 -16.86 -9.85
N ARG A 282 13.46 -16.72 -9.50
CA ARG A 282 12.35 -17.41 -10.16
C ARG A 282 11.14 -16.52 -10.44
N GLY A 283 11.30 -15.19 -10.31
CA GLY A 283 10.18 -14.26 -10.47
C GLY A 283 9.55 -14.33 -11.86
N GLU A 284 10.36 -14.44 -12.91
CA GLU A 284 9.86 -14.56 -14.27
C GLU A 284 8.98 -15.80 -14.47
N GLU A 285 9.39 -16.97 -13.98
CA GLU A 285 8.59 -18.20 -14.01
C GLU A 285 7.29 -18.07 -13.18
N LEU A 286 7.43 -17.67 -11.91
CA LEU A 286 6.33 -17.70 -10.96
C LEU A 286 5.27 -16.62 -11.25
N LEU A 287 5.72 -15.41 -11.57
CA LEU A 287 4.83 -14.30 -11.92
C LEU A 287 4.24 -14.48 -13.32
N GLY A 288 5.00 -15.05 -14.27
CA GLY A 288 4.48 -15.44 -15.60
C GLY A 288 3.30 -16.39 -15.46
N ARG A 289 3.42 -17.43 -14.63
CA ARG A 289 2.31 -18.34 -14.31
C ARG A 289 1.11 -17.60 -13.69
N ALA A 290 1.35 -16.72 -12.72
CA ALA A 290 0.28 -15.95 -12.09
C ALA A 290 -0.45 -15.02 -13.10
N LEU A 291 0.27 -14.39 -14.02
CA LEU A 291 -0.30 -13.59 -15.09
C LEU A 291 -1.19 -14.41 -16.03
N GLU A 292 -0.77 -15.61 -16.38
CA GLU A 292 -1.61 -16.54 -17.19
C GLU A 292 -2.88 -16.92 -16.44
N LEU A 293 -2.80 -17.21 -15.13
CA LEU A 293 -3.97 -17.52 -14.29
C LEU A 293 -4.96 -16.36 -14.25
N VAL A 294 -4.48 -15.12 -14.14
CA VAL A 294 -5.36 -13.94 -14.15
C VAL A 294 -6.03 -13.74 -15.51
N ARG A 295 -5.30 -13.92 -16.62
CA ARG A 295 -5.88 -13.85 -17.98
C ARG A 295 -6.97 -14.92 -18.17
N GLU A 296 -6.69 -16.14 -17.76
CA GLU A 296 -7.64 -17.24 -17.82
C GLU A 296 -8.88 -17.01 -16.94
N ALA A 297 -8.69 -16.47 -15.72
CA ALA A 297 -9.79 -16.11 -14.84
C ALA A 297 -10.70 -15.04 -15.47
N ARG A 298 -10.11 -13.99 -16.10
CA ARG A 298 -10.88 -12.96 -16.83
C ARG A 298 -11.71 -13.59 -17.95
N ARG A 299 -11.12 -14.49 -18.75
CA ARG A 299 -11.81 -15.18 -19.84
C ARG A 299 -13.00 -16.01 -19.32
N GLN A 300 -12.78 -16.84 -18.29
CA GLN A 300 -13.82 -17.69 -17.70
C GLN A 300 -14.96 -16.86 -17.07
N LEU A 301 -14.63 -15.76 -16.37
CA LEU A 301 -15.64 -14.86 -15.81
C LEU A 301 -16.46 -14.18 -16.90
N GLN A 302 -15.82 -13.75 -17.99
CA GLN A 302 -16.51 -13.15 -19.14
C GLN A 302 -17.47 -14.15 -19.81
N GLU A 303 -17.03 -15.39 -20.02
CA GLU A 303 -17.85 -16.45 -20.60
C GLU A 303 -19.04 -16.83 -19.72
N ALA A 304 -18.83 -16.96 -18.40
CA ALA A 304 -19.87 -17.41 -17.48
C ALA A 304 -20.87 -16.31 -17.09
N LEU A 305 -20.42 -15.07 -16.99
CA LEU A 305 -21.24 -13.97 -16.46
C LEU A 305 -21.76 -13.02 -17.55
N GLY A 306 -21.19 -13.02 -18.74
CA GLY A 306 -21.56 -12.12 -19.84
C GLY A 306 -21.01 -10.70 -19.63
N PRO A 307 -21.83 -9.64 -19.54
CA PRO A 307 -21.37 -8.26 -19.55
C PRO A 307 -20.74 -7.80 -18.23
N VAL A 308 -19.93 -8.63 -17.58
CA VAL A 308 -19.13 -8.26 -16.41
C VAL A 308 -17.99 -7.32 -16.82
N GLY A 309 -17.70 -6.31 -16.01
CA GLY A 309 -16.54 -5.44 -16.26
C GLY A 309 -15.26 -6.08 -15.70
N LEU A 310 -14.29 -6.29 -16.56
CA LEU A 310 -12.98 -6.87 -16.22
C LEU A 310 -11.87 -5.96 -16.73
N PRO A 311 -11.54 -4.87 -16.00
CA PRO A 311 -10.49 -3.95 -16.39
C PRO A 311 -9.16 -4.67 -16.61
N ASP A 312 -8.48 -4.31 -17.69
CA ASP A 312 -7.18 -4.81 -18.08
C ASP A 312 -6.30 -3.70 -18.65
N GLU A 313 -5.09 -4.04 -19.01
CA GLU A 313 -4.06 -3.13 -19.51
C GLU A 313 -4.48 -2.35 -20.76
N SER A 314 -5.30 -2.92 -21.63
CA SER A 314 -5.72 -2.32 -22.91
C SER A 314 -6.58 -1.06 -22.72
N GLN A 315 -7.23 -0.94 -21.57
CA GLN A 315 -8.11 0.18 -21.24
C GLN A 315 -7.36 1.36 -20.62
N PHE A 316 -6.10 1.18 -20.24
CA PHE A 316 -5.29 2.18 -19.54
C PHE A 316 -3.99 2.48 -20.28
N PRO A 317 -4.06 3.06 -21.49
CA PRO A 317 -2.85 3.38 -22.26
C PRO A 317 -2.02 4.45 -21.54
N GLY A 318 -0.71 4.31 -21.58
CA GLY A 318 0.25 5.27 -21.07
C GLY A 318 1.41 5.52 -22.05
N PRO A 319 2.23 6.55 -21.79
CA PRO A 319 3.30 6.95 -22.71
C PRO A 319 4.45 5.93 -22.82
N GLU A 320 4.68 5.14 -21.78
CA GLU A 320 5.77 4.16 -21.67
C GLU A 320 5.24 2.73 -21.43
N GLY A 321 3.96 2.51 -21.66
CA GLY A 321 3.27 1.24 -21.44
C GLY A 321 1.95 1.42 -20.69
N PRO A 322 1.21 0.32 -20.50
CA PRO A 322 -0.10 0.38 -19.83
C PRO A 322 -0.01 0.90 -18.39
N LEU A 323 -0.98 1.70 -17.99
CA LEU A 323 -1.11 2.25 -16.63
C LEU A 323 -2.09 1.41 -15.78
N PHE A 324 -1.95 0.11 -15.84
CA PHE A 324 -2.71 -0.86 -15.05
C PHE A 324 -1.84 -2.09 -14.74
N ASP A 325 -1.88 -2.56 -13.50
CA ASP A 325 -1.17 -3.76 -13.07
C ASP A 325 -1.84 -5.02 -13.67
N PRO A 326 -1.18 -5.75 -14.58
CA PRO A 326 -1.79 -6.90 -15.24
C PRO A 326 -2.09 -8.07 -14.30
N LEU A 327 -1.43 -8.13 -13.14
CA LEU A 327 -1.70 -9.14 -12.11
C LEU A 327 -2.97 -8.81 -11.29
N ARG A 328 -3.48 -7.58 -11.36
CA ARG A 328 -4.63 -7.14 -10.56
C ARG A 328 -5.95 -7.58 -11.19
N LEU A 329 -6.67 -8.49 -10.54
CA LEU A 329 -8.01 -8.89 -10.94
C LEU A 329 -9.05 -7.99 -10.26
N VAL A 330 -9.80 -7.23 -11.07
CA VAL A 330 -10.96 -6.43 -10.64
C VAL A 330 -12.19 -6.94 -11.37
N VAL A 331 -13.24 -7.29 -10.63
CA VAL A 331 -14.48 -7.82 -11.18
C VAL A 331 -15.60 -6.82 -10.93
N GLN A 332 -15.96 -6.03 -11.94
CA GLN A 332 -17.01 -5.04 -11.84
C GLN A 332 -18.37 -5.68 -12.05
N LEU A 333 -19.16 -5.72 -11.00
CA LEU A 333 -20.50 -6.35 -10.96
C LEU A 333 -21.63 -5.36 -11.27
N ALA A 334 -21.33 -4.06 -11.30
CA ALA A 334 -22.30 -3.03 -11.64
C ALA A 334 -23.00 -3.25 -12.99
N PRO A 335 -22.32 -3.67 -14.08
CA PRO A 335 -22.98 -3.98 -15.35
C PRO A 335 -23.98 -5.15 -15.27
N LEU A 336 -23.78 -6.06 -14.31
CA LEU A 336 -24.70 -7.18 -14.05
C LEU A 336 -25.86 -6.78 -13.13
N GLY A 337 -25.86 -5.61 -12.55
CA GLY A 337 -26.80 -5.21 -11.51
C GLY A 337 -26.61 -5.96 -10.17
N ALA A 338 -25.57 -6.79 -10.02
CA ALA A 338 -25.29 -7.52 -8.80
C ALA A 338 -24.67 -6.62 -7.71
N ASP A 339 -24.93 -6.92 -6.44
CA ASP A 339 -24.32 -6.23 -5.29
C ASP A 339 -23.08 -7.02 -4.84
N GLY A 340 -21.89 -6.40 -4.98
CA GLY A 340 -20.64 -7.10 -4.67
C GLY A 340 -20.49 -7.49 -3.21
N ARG A 341 -21.11 -6.76 -2.26
CA ARG A 341 -21.08 -7.13 -0.83
C ARG A 341 -21.95 -8.36 -0.55
N ALA A 342 -23.10 -8.48 -1.24
CA ALA A 342 -23.92 -9.68 -1.16
C ALA A 342 -23.16 -10.88 -1.76
N VAL A 343 -22.49 -10.68 -2.89
CA VAL A 343 -21.63 -11.69 -3.52
C VAL A 343 -20.49 -12.10 -2.61
N GLU A 344 -19.74 -11.13 -2.00
CA GLU A 344 -18.70 -11.41 -1.01
C GLU A 344 -19.23 -12.25 0.16
N GLY A 345 -20.38 -11.85 0.72
CA GLY A 345 -21.00 -12.58 1.83
C GLY A 345 -21.35 -14.03 1.47
N GLU A 346 -21.81 -14.29 0.24
CA GLU A 346 -22.08 -15.64 -0.26
C GLU A 346 -20.77 -16.44 -0.44
N MET A 347 -19.73 -15.81 -1.00
CA MET A 347 -18.41 -16.44 -1.15
C MET A 347 -17.80 -16.79 0.21
N LEU A 348 -17.91 -15.89 1.19
CA LEU A 348 -17.37 -16.10 2.54
C LEU A 348 -18.05 -17.28 3.25
N ARG A 349 -19.38 -17.46 3.10
CA ARG A 349 -20.09 -18.64 3.61
C ARG A 349 -19.59 -19.96 3.01
N ARG A 350 -18.96 -19.91 1.84
CA ARG A 350 -18.33 -21.05 1.15
C ARG A 350 -16.82 -21.14 1.41
N GLY A 351 -16.30 -20.33 2.35
CA GLY A 351 -14.89 -20.32 2.75
C GLY A 351 -13.94 -19.64 1.75
N VAL A 352 -14.45 -18.75 0.89
CA VAL A 352 -13.61 -17.95 -0.03
C VAL A 352 -13.76 -16.47 0.32
N ALA A 353 -12.69 -15.89 0.85
CA ALA A 353 -12.58 -14.45 1.14
C ALA A 353 -11.93 -13.72 -0.04
N VAL A 354 -12.29 -12.47 -0.24
CA VAL A 354 -11.61 -11.55 -1.16
C VAL A 354 -11.06 -10.35 -0.40
N GLU A 355 -10.03 -9.74 -0.91
CA GLU A 355 -9.40 -8.57 -0.27
C GLU A 355 -10.34 -7.37 -0.17
N TYR A 356 -11.23 -7.22 -1.14
CA TYR A 356 -12.05 -6.06 -1.29
C TYR A 356 -13.38 -6.36 -1.98
N ALA A 357 -14.46 -5.82 -1.41
CA ALA A 357 -15.76 -5.77 -2.05
C ALA A 357 -16.49 -4.47 -1.70
N ASP A 358 -17.14 -3.90 -2.70
CA ASP A 358 -18.17 -2.86 -2.50
C ASP A 358 -19.45 -3.24 -3.26
N ARG A 359 -20.39 -2.31 -3.35
CA ARG A 359 -21.63 -2.55 -4.09
C ARG A 359 -21.39 -2.91 -5.56
N ASP A 360 -20.36 -2.33 -6.17
CA ASP A 360 -20.19 -2.33 -7.62
C ASP A 360 -19.06 -3.24 -8.12
N LEU A 361 -18.16 -3.71 -7.23
CA LEU A 361 -17.03 -4.56 -7.63
C LEU A 361 -16.51 -5.48 -6.51
N LEU A 362 -15.72 -6.49 -6.94
CA LEU A 362 -14.83 -7.29 -6.12
C LEU A 362 -13.39 -7.10 -6.61
N ALA A 363 -12.42 -7.20 -5.71
CA ALA A 363 -11.00 -7.23 -6.06
C ALA A 363 -10.28 -8.30 -5.23
N PRO A 364 -10.25 -9.54 -5.69
CA PRO A 364 -9.38 -10.56 -5.10
C PRO A 364 -7.92 -10.25 -5.39
N VAL A 365 -7.03 -10.76 -4.56
CA VAL A 365 -5.58 -10.67 -4.76
C VAL A 365 -5.08 -12.02 -5.26
N VAL A 366 -4.49 -12.03 -6.45
CA VAL A 366 -3.78 -13.18 -7.02
C VAL A 366 -2.30 -12.87 -6.96
N THR A 367 -1.49 -13.84 -6.52
CA THR A 367 -0.04 -13.69 -6.34
C THR A 367 0.73 -14.85 -6.96
N LEU A 368 2.05 -14.81 -6.84
CA LEU A 368 2.92 -15.91 -7.27
C LEU A 368 2.74 -17.22 -6.46
N ALA A 369 1.97 -17.18 -5.36
CA ALA A 369 1.62 -18.36 -4.56
C ALA A 369 0.41 -19.12 -5.08
N ASP A 370 -0.36 -18.54 -6.00
CA ASP A 370 -1.57 -19.15 -6.54
C ASP A 370 -1.29 -20.14 -7.66
N ASP A 371 -2.21 -21.10 -7.81
CA ASP A 371 -2.20 -22.12 -8.85
C ASP A 371 -3.58 -22.22 -9.56
N ARG A 372 -3.70 -23.18 -10.48
CA ARG A 372 -4.95 -23.41 -11.22
C ARG A 372 -6.12 -23.81 -10.33
N ASP A 373 -5.87 -24.51 -9.24
CA ASP A 373 -6.93 -24.99 -8.34
C ASP A 373 -7.47 -23.83 -7.51
N THR A 374 -6.58 -22.98 -6.95
CA THR A 374 -6.95 -21.81 -6.13
C THR A 374 -7.71 -20.78 -6.98
N VAL A 375 -7.17 -20.40 -8.13
CA VAL A 375 -7.82 -19.42 -9.03
C VAL A 375 -9.09 -19.99 -9.68
N GLY A 376 -9.08 -21.27 -10.07
CA GLY A 376 -10.28 -21.95 -10.58
C GLY A 376 -11.40 -22.02 -9.54
N ARG A 377 -11.08 -22.24 -8.26
CA ARG A 377 -12.05 -22.15 -7.16
C ARG A 377 -12.58 -20.73 -7.01
N LEU A 378 -11.74 -19.73 -7.02
CA LEU A 378 -12.15 -18.31 -6.96
C LEU A 378 -13.18 -18.00 -8.05
N VAL A 379 -12.90 -18.33 -9.31
CA VAL A 379 -13.80 -18.08 -10.45
C VAL A 379 -15.14 -18.80 -10.24
N ARG A 380 -15.13 -20.09 -9.91
CA ARG A 380 -16.36 -20.85 -9.66
C ARG A 380 -17.21 -20.24 -8.56
N GLU A 381 -16.59 -19.79 -7.46
CA GLU A 381 -17.34 -19.23 -6.34
C GLU A 381 -17.87 -17.81 -6.65
N ILE A 382 -17.16 -16.99 -7.43
CA ILE A 382 -17.72 -15.72 -7.95
C ILE A 382 -18.96 -15.99 -8.80
N VAL A 383 -18.89 -16.91 -9.76
CA VAL A 383 -20.02 -17.25 -10.65
C VAL A 383 -21.21 -17.75 -9.86
N ARG A 384 -20.99 -18.67 -8.91
CA ARG A 384 -22.05 -19.24 -8.03
C ARG A 384 -22.68 -18.15 -7.16
N ALA A 385 -21.86 -17.30 -6.55
CA ALA A 385 -22.33 -16.24 -5.67
C ALA A 385 -23.16 -15.19 -6.43
N VAL A 386 -22.74 -14.79 -7.62
CA VAL A 386 -23.54 -13.91 -8.50
C VAL A 386 -24.87 -14.55 -8.87
N SER A 387 -24.90 -15.85 -9.15
CA SER A 387 -26.14 -16.58 -9.45
C SER A 387 -27.07 -16.69 -8.24
N ALA A 388 -26.52 -16.90 -7.05
CA ALA A 388 -27.28 -17.05 -5.80
C ALA A 388 -27.86 -15.71 -5.30
N THR A 389 -27.12 -14.60 -5.45
CA THR A 389 -27.56 -13.27 -4.99
C THR A 389 -28.48 -12.55 -5.97
N GLY A 390 -28.52 -13.04 -7.21
CA GLY A 390 -29.35 -12.47 -8.27
C GLY A 390 -28.74 -11.23 -8.95
N ARG A 391 -29.37 -10.87 -10.05
CA ARG A 391 -29.02 -9.71 -10.88
C ARG A 391 -30.16 -8.71 -10.89
N GLY A 392 -29.83 -7.43 -10.77
CA GLY A 392 -30.76 -6.32 -10.91
C GLY A 392 -30.52 -5.53 -12.20
N PRO A 393 -31.07 -4.31 -12.30
CA PRO A 393 -30.80 -3.42 -13.41
C PRO A 393 -29.30 -3.07 -13.49
N ALA A 394 -28.74 -3.06 -14.69
CA ALA A 394 -27.36 -2.66 -14.92
C ALA A 394 -27.10 -1.23 -14.40
N ARG A 395 -25.99 -1.04 -13.73
CA ARG A 395 -25.56 0.26 -13.22
C ARG A 395 -24.33 0.73 -13.98
N PRO A 396 -24.24 2.03 -14.36
CA PRO A 396 -23.04 2.58 -14.94
C PRO A 396 -21.93 2.64 -13.87
N ALA A 397 -20.70 2.28 -14.27
CA ALA A 397 -19.53 2.57 -13.47
C ALA A 397 -19.36 4.10 -13.35
N ARG A 398 -19.42 4.62 -12.14
CA ARG A 398 -19.28 6.07 -11.88
C ARG A 398 -18.27 6.30 -10.77
N PRO A 399 -17.35 7.26 -10.97
CA PRO A 399 -16.49 7.68 -9.88
C PRO A 399 -17.33 8.27 -8.75
N PRO A 400 -16.97 8.02 -7.48
CA PRO A 400 -17.64 8.63 -6.35
C PRO A 400 -17.65 10.17 -6.47
N ILE A 401 -18.79 10.80 -6.19
CA ILE A 401 -18.92 12.29 -6.17
C ILE A 401 -17.92 12.90 -5.17
N SER A 402 -17.58 12.15 -4.12
CA SER A 402 -16.60 12.51 -3.10
C SER A 402 -15.24 12.98 -3.64
N TRP A 403 -14.83 12.49 -4.80
CA TRP A 403 -13.53 12.87 -5.40
C TRP A 403 -13.52 14.27 -6.04
N ARG A 404 -14.68 14.91 -6.17
CA ARG A 404 -14.82 16.28 -6.73
C ARG A 404 -14.73 17.39 -5.69
N VAL A 405 -14.65 17.01 -4.41
CA VAL A 405 -14.55 17.97 -3.32
C VAL A 405 -13.15 18.57 -3.28
N ARG A 406 -13.06 19.88 -3.24
CA ARG A 406 -11.80 20.61 -3.05
C ARG A 406 -11.79 21.17 -1.64
N PRO A 407 -10.92 20.68 -0.77
CA PRO A 407 -10.83 21.18 0.58
C PRO A 407 -10.21 22.58 0.62
N GLU A 408 -10.71 23.41 1.52
CA GLU A 408 -10.03 24.62 1.98
C GLU A 408 -9.19 24.25 3.19
N VAL A 409 -7.88 24.42 3.10
CA VAL A 409 -6.95 24.14 4.20
C VAL A 409 -6.92 25.38 5.10
N ALA A 410 -7.41 25.27 6.32
CA ALA A 410 -7.45 26.34 7.32
C ALA A 410 -6.23 26.32 8.23
N MET A 411 -5.65 25.14 8.49
CA MET A 411 -4.42 24.92 9.25
C MET A 411 -3.74 23.63 8.78
N SER A 412 -2.47 23.43 9.19
CA SER A 412 -1.77 22.18 8.85
C SER A 412 -2.41 20.96 9.54
N PRO A 413 -2.23 19.74 8.97
CA PRO A 413 -2.68 18.52 9.64
C PRO A 413 -2.12 18.34 11.05
N ARG A 414 -0.89 18.78 11.29
CA ARG A 414 -0.24 18.72 12.60
C ARG A 414 -0.87 19.69 13.60
N GLU A 415 -1.10 20.93 13.20
CA GLU A 415 -1.79 21.91 14.06
C GLU A 415 -3.17 21.41 14.46
N ALA A 416 -3.95 20.92 13.51
CA ALA A 416 -5.27 20.36 13.78
C ALA A 416 -5.22 19.15 14.72
N PHE A 417 -4.21 18.28 14.60
CA PHE A 417 -4.05 17.09 15.44
C PHE A 417 -3.76 17.46 16.91
N PHE A 418 -2.98 18.53 17.16
CA PHE A 418 -2.60 18.94 18.50
C PHE A 418 -3.50 20.04 19.11
N ALA A 419 -4.41 20.59 18.34
CA ALA A 419 -5.40 21.56 18.84
C ALA A 419 -6.39 20.91 19.82
N GLY A 420 -7.12 21.71 20.56
CA GLY A 420 -8.29 21.24 21.29
C GLY A 420 -9.36 20.73 20.33
N HIS A 421 -10.06 19.67 20.71
CA HIS A 421 -11.12 19.09 19.88
C HIS A 421 -12.46 19.14 20.62
N GLU A 422 -13.53 19.36 19.86
CA GLU A 422 -14.88 19.20 20.37
C GLU A 422 -15.74 18.39 19.39
N ARG A 423 -16.72 17.71 19.93
CA ARG A 423 -17.66 16.92 19.13
C ARG A 423 -18.90 17.75 18.81
N VAL A 424 -19.20 17.89 17.54
CA VAL A 424 -20.37 18.65 17.08
C VAL A 424 -21.34 17.75 16.34
N ALA A 425 -22.63 18.04 16.45
CA ALA A 425 -23.63 17.37 15.64
C ALA A 425 -23.37 17.64 14.17
N TRP A 426 -23.57 16.62 13.32
CA TRP A 426 -23.36 16.69 11.89
C TRP A 426 -23.90 17.97 11.21
N GLN A 427 -25.12 18.39 11.61
CA GLN A 427 -25.79 19.55 11.05
C GLN A 427 -25.10 20.89 11.40
N ARG A 428 -24.25 20.89 12.42
CA ARG A 428 -23.53 22.07 12.93
C ARG A 428 -22.05 22.08 12.54
N ALA A 429 -21.61 21.06 11.79
CA ALA A 429 -20.21 20.92 11.43
C ALA A 429 -19.76 21.85 10.28
N ALA A 430 -20.70 22.33 9.45
CA ALA A 430 -20.36 23.25 8.35
C ALA A 430 -19.70 24.54 8.87
N GLY A 431 -18.63 24.97 8.22
CA GLY A 431 -17.83 26.13 8.63
C GLY A 431 -16.73 25.83 9.66
N ARG A 432 -16.84 24.73 10.40
CA ARG A 432 -15.83 24.30 11.39
C ARG A 432 -14.61 23.68 10.69
N VAL A 433 -13.50 23.56 11.40
CA VAL A 433 -12.29 22.90 10.93
C VAL A 433 -12.30 21.45 11.39
N SER A 434 -12.10 20.49 10.47
CA SER A 434 -12.06 19.08 10.81
C SER A 434 -10.85 18.73 11.69
N ALA A 435 -11.07 17.96 12.76
CA ALA A 435 -10.03 17.38 13.57
C ALA A 435 -9.72 15.92 13.18
N GLU A 436 -10.53 15.35 12.29
CA GLU A 436 -10.44 13.93 11.92
C GLU A 436 -10.35 13.70 10.42
N LEU A 437 -9.80 12.53 10.04
CA LEU A 437 -9.77 12.02 8.70
C LEU A 437 -11.06 11.27 8.43
N VAL A 438 -11.82 11.65 7.39
CA VAL A 438 -13.09 10.99 7.04
C VAL A 438 -13.04 10.53 5.60
N ALA A 439 -13.09 9.22 5.40
CA ALA A 439 -13.02 8.62 4.07
C ALA A 439 -14.15 7.60 3.86
N PRO A 440 -14.94 7.73 2.78
CA PRO A 440 -15.76 6.62 2.32
C PRO A 440 -14.85 5.42 1.93
N TYR A 441 -15.11 4.29 2.54
CA TYR A 441 -14.36 3.07 2.25
C TYR A 441 -15.31 2.03 1.64
N PRO A 442 -14.98 1.49 0.57
CA PRO A 442 -13.79 1.63 -0.26
C PRO A 442 -13.84 2.90 -1.18
N PRO A 443 -12.74 3.36 -1.80
CA PRO A 443 -11.36 2.90 -1.70
C PRO A 443 -10.56 3.57 -0.56
N GLY A 444 -11.22 4.36 0.31
CA GLY A 444 -10.56 5.02 1.42
C GLY A 444 -9.89 6.36 1.06
N ILE A 445 -10.27 6.98 -0.05
CA ILE A 445 -9.79 8.32 -0.41
C ILE A 445 -10.46 9.35 0.51
N PRO A 446 -9.70 10.14 1.28
CA PRO A 446 -10.27 11.08 2.24
C PRO A 446 -11.10 12.17 1.56
N VAL A 447 -12.30 12.38 2.07
CA VAL A 447 -13.16 13.53 1.74
C VAL A 447 -12.82 14.71 2.63
N LEU A 448 -12.60 14.44 3.92
CA LEU A 448 -12.12 15.41 4.90
C LEU A 448 -10.79 14.93 5.49
N ALA A 449 -9.91 15.87 5.76
CA ALA A 449 -8.69 15.64 6.52
C ALA A 449 -8.58 16.67 7.66
N PRO A 450 -7.87 16.36 8.77
CA PRO A 450 -7.60 17.34 9.81
C PRO A 450 -6.98 18.62 9.24
N GLY A 451 -7.48 19.76 9.74
CA GLY A 451 -7.07 21.09 9.29
C GLY A 451 -7.88 21.65 8.12
N GLU A 452 -8.78 20.87 7.55
CA GLU A 452 -9.64 21.34 6.44
C GLU A 452 -10.96 21.89 6.94
N ARG A 453 -11.43 22.99 6.31
CA ARG A 453 -12.73 23.57 6.60
C ARG A 453 -13.85 22.72 6.03
N ILE A 454 -14.77 22.32 6.88
CA ILE A 454 -15.93 21.52 6.52
C ILE A 454 -16.93 22.40 5.78
N SER A 455 -17.27 22.06 4.54
CA SER A 455 -18.31 22.71 3.76
C SER A 455 -19.60 21.89 3.74
N GLU A 456 -20.72 22.52 3.46
CA GLU A 456 -21.99 21.82 3.17
C GLU A 456 -21.85 20.77 2.07
N HIS A 457 -20.93 20.99 1.11
CA HIS A 457 -20.67 20.03 0.05
C HIS A 457 -20.00 18.76 0.60
N HIS A 458 -19.02 18.86 1.52
CA HIS A 458 -18.43 17.72 2.20
C HIS A 458 -19.50 16.88 2.91
N LEU A 459 -20.39 17.52 3.66
CA LEU A 459 -21.46 16.86 4.40
C LEU A 459 -22.41 16.11 3.45
N ARG A 460 -22.87 16.76 2.38
CA ARG A 460 -23.75 16.11 1.39
C ARG A 460 -23.11 14.89 0.74
N VAL A 461 -21.83 15.00 0.38
CA VAL A 461 -21.08 13.94 -0.31
C VAL A 461 -20.86 12.73 0.60
N LEU A 462 -20.47 12.95 1.86
CA LEU A 462 -20.26 11.88 2.83
C LEU A 462 -21.57 11.14 3.14
N ARG A 463 -22.68 11.87 3.32
CA ARG A 463 -24.00 11.25 3.49
C ARG A 463 -24.47 10.49 2.25
N ALA A 464 -24.21 11.01 1.07
CA ALA A 464 -24.55 10.30 -0.17
C ALA A 464 -23.75 9.00 -0.29
N ALA A 465 -22.47 9.00 0.06
CA ALA A 465 -21.62 7.81 0.10
C ALA A 465 -22.13 6.77 1.11
N ALA A 466 -22.44 7.21 2.35
CA ALA A 466 -22.97 6.33 3.39
C ALA A 466 -24.33 5.72 3.00
N ARG A 467 -25.26 6.52 2.45
CA ARG A 467 -26.55 6.03 1.92
C ARG A 467 -26.38 5.07 0.74
N GLY A 468 -25.33 5.27 -0.07
CA GLY A 468 -24.93 4.34 -1.13
C GLY A 468 -24.28 3.06 -0.60
N GLY A 469 -24.15 2.94 0.73
CA GLY A 469 -23.61 1.78 1.43
C GLY A 469 -22.10 1.76 1.56
N ALA A 470 -21.38 2.85 1.29
CA ALA A 470 -19.97 2.93 1.65
C ALA A 470 -19.83 2.95 3.18
N ARG A 471 -18.87 2.19 3.70
CA ARG A 471 -18.46 2.33 5.11
C ARG A 471 -17.70 3.63 5.27
N ILE A 472 -17.86 4.30 6.39
CA ILE A 472 -17.06 5.50 6.67
C ILE A 472 -15.88 5.07 7.53
N ALA A 473 -14.70 5.22 6.97
CA ALA A 473 -13.45 4.88 7.63
C ALA A 473 -12.83 6.14 8.26
N TYR A 474 -12.12 5.90 9.35
CA TYR A 474 -11.30 6.85 10.11
C TYR A 474 -12.07 7.93 10.86
N ALA A 475 -13.36 8.08 10.65
CA ALA A 475 -14.19 8.93 11.48
C ALA A 475 -14.41 8.31 12.86
N THR A 476 -14.46 9.12 13.89
CA THR A 476 -14.79 8.69 15.26
C THR A 476 -16.20 8.11 15.32
N ASP A 477 -17.13 8.71 14.59
CA ASP A 477 -18.49 8.16 14.38
C ASP A 477 -18.69 7.67 12.95
N PRO A 478 -18.65 6.36 12.68
CA PRO A 478 -18.85 5.81 11.35
C PRO A 478 -20.28 6.00 10.79
N PHE A 479 -21.24 6.39 11.64
CA PHE A 479 -22.62 6.67 11.24
C PHE A 479 -22.86 8.14 10.84
N LEU A 480 -21.85 8.99 11.02
CA LEU A 480 -21.89 10.41 10.72
C LEU A 480 -23.04 11.16 11.43
N SER A 481 -23.32 10.80 12.69
CA SER A 481 -24.21 11.60 13.56
C SER A 481 -23.47 12.80 14.12
N TRP A 482 -22.15 12.66 14.31
CA TRP A 482 -21.25 13.64 14.89
C TRP A 482 -19.96 13.73 14.05
N LEU A 483 -19.26 14.84 14.21
CA LEU A 483 -17.88 15.00 13.73
C LEU A 483 -17.04 15.63 14.83
N ASP A 484 -15.79 15.18 14.95
CA ASP A 484 -14.80 15.83 15.79
C ASP A 484 -14.17 17.00 15.00
N VAL A 485 -14.23 18.19 15.57
CA VAL A 485 -13.74 19.43 14.97
C VAL A 485 -12.75 20.11 15.93
N VAL A 486 -11.90 20.96 15.37
CA VAL A 486 -11.02 21.81 16.17
C VAL A 486 -11.88 22.78 16.98
N SER A 487 -11.59 22.89 18.29
CA SER A 487 -12.26 23.85 19.18
C SER A 487 -11.98 25.29 18.73
N ASP A 488 -12.95 26.19 18.95
CA ASP A 488 -12.81 27.61 18.63
C ASP A 488 -11.76 28.29 19.51
#